data_66bff3a6a5de2790c5f0bb1eaf8e3329
#
_entry.id   66bff3a6a5de2790c5f0bb1eaf8e3329
#
_cell.length_a   1.000
_cell.length_b   1.000
_cell.length_c   1.000
_cell.angle_alpha   90.00
_cell.angle_beta   90.00
_cell.angle_gamma   90.00
#
_symmetry.space_group_name_H-M   'P 1'
#
loop_
_entity.id
_entity.type
_entity.pdbx_description
1 polymer ?
#
loop_
_entity_poly.entity_id
_entity_poly.type
_entity_poly.pdbx_seq_one_letter_code
_entity_poly.pdbx_strand_id
1 'polypeptide(L)'
;LSEADKSMKDCLKNIPGYLNYLYRGYYVPKDLKEALETDEDVILHLSDTPSSAYRSVLRLIEFLKPRVIIHTGDLADDIKLELFPDLSFLYNEKAVPFLLEMEKSTAEEIYIVPGNHDLAGLLEEAAGRSRIVPDGTVIEIRDLKVGLAHCQEDLPPAVDYNLYGHNLDCPADGNPCTLNGCSKINIILSPSKRVYQVPYPVGTNQERQYNPLNGRLL
;
A
#
# COMPACT_ATOMS: atom_id res chain seq x y z
N LEU A 1 -2.72 -27.60 31.22
CA LEU A 1 -2.72 -26.18 30.85
C LEU A 1 -4.02 -25.88 30.14
N SER A 2 -4.82 -24.95 30.68
CA SER A 2 -6.11 -24.55 30.09
C SER A 2 -5.92 -23.82 28.72
N GLU A 3 -6.96 -23.81 27.89
CA GLU A 3 -6.93 -23.02 26.61
C GLU A 3 -6.62 -21.55 26.85
N ALA A 4 -7.04 -21.00 28.02
CA ALA A 4 -6.72 -19.63 28.42
C ALA A 4 -5.21 -19.43 28.68
N ASP A 5 -4.50 -20.42 29.25
CA ASP A 5 -3.05 -20.40 29.48
C ASP A 5 -2.26 -20.46 28.16
N LYS A 6 -2.77 -21.19 27.14
CA LYS A 6 -2.19 -21.21 25.81
C LYS A 6 -2.35 -19.87 25.12
N SER A 7 -3.56 -19.30 25.14
CA SER A 7 -3.89 -17.99 24.54
C SER A 7 -3.05 -16.88 25.15
N MET A 8 -2.85 -16.86 26.47
CA MET A 8 -2.03 -15.84 27.14
C MET A 8 -0.54 -15.99 26.83
N LYS A 9 -0.01 -17.22 26.72
CA LYS A 9 1.38 -17.46 26.31
C LYS A 9 1.65 -17.06 24.86
N ASP A 10 0.69 -17.26 23.97
CA ASP A 10 0.79 -16.85 22.57
C ASP A 10 0.67 -15.31 22.42
N CYS A 11 -0.18 -14.66 23.22
CA CYS A 11 -0.20 -13.20 23.35
C CYS A 11 1.15 -12.64 23.84
N LEU A 12 1.73 -13.23 24.89
CA LEU A 12 3.01 -12.77 25.47
C LEU A 12 4.20 -12.97 24.54
N LYS A 13 4.19 -13.99 23.67
CA LYS A 13 5.22 -14.20 22.65
C LYS A 13 5.20 -13.13 21.56
N ASN A 14 4.04 -12.51 21.31
CA ASN A 14 3.85 -11.46 20.28
C ASN A 14 4.06 -10.05 20.82
N ILE A 15 4.18 -9.85 22.14
CA ILE A 15 4.41 -8.53 22.75
C ILE A 15 5.61 -7.78 22.13
N PRO A 16 6.79 -8.39 21.92
CA PRO A 16 7.91 -7.69 21.28
C PRO A 16 7.60 -7.24 19.84
N GLY A 17 6.85 -8.03 19.09
CA GLY A 17 6.39 -7.67 17.75
C GLY A 17 5.38 -6.52 17.77
N TYR A 18 4.46 -6.53 18.72
CA TYR A 18 3.47 -5.48 18.90
C TYR A 18 4.09 -4.15 19.38
N LEU A 19 5.01 -4.19 20.33
CA LEU A 19 5.77 -3.01 20.77
C LEU A 19 6.62 -2.43 19.63
N ASN A 20 7.24 -3.28 18.82
CA ASN A 20 7.98 -2.88 17.64
C ASN A 20 7.06 -2.23 16.58
N TYR A 21 5.85 -2.75 16.42
CA TYR A 21 4.83 -2.16 15.56
C TYR A 21 4.40 -0.77 16.05
N LEU A 22 4.13 -0.60 17.35
CA LEU A 22 3.78 0.71 17.93
C LEU A 22 4.91 1.74 17.78
N TYR A 23 6.17 1.31 17.90
CA TYR A 23 7.32 2.20 17.79
C TYR A 23 7.68 2.55 16.34
N ARG A 24 7.66 1.55 15.44
CA ARG A 24 8.04 1.72 14.03
C ARG A 24 6.87 2.15 13.14
N GLY A 25 5.63 1.89 13.58
CA GLY A 25 4.41 2.11 12.81
C GLY A 25 4.13 1.05 11.75
N TYR A 26 4.92 -0.06 11.71
CA TYR A 26 4.68 -1.19 10.83
C TYR A 26 5.10 -2.50 11.48
N TYR A 27 4.45 -3.58 11.07
CA TYR A 27 4.74 -4.95 11.50
C TYR A 27 5.33 -5.74 10.33
N VAL A 28 6.40 -6.47 10.58
CA VAL A 28 6.99 -7.39 9.60
C VAL A 28 6.94 -8.80 10.19
N PRO A 29 6.15 -9.71 9.60
CA PRO A 29 6.09 -11.11 9.99
C PRO A 29 7.48 -11.78 9.95
N LYS A 30 7.65 -12.82 10.78
CA LYS A 30 8.95 -13.52 10.85
C LYS A 30 9.31 -14.22 9.55
N ASP A 31 8.34 -14.86 8.94
CA ASP A 31 8.46 -15.56 7.65
C ASP A 31 8.79 -14.60 6.49
N LEU A 32 8.24 -13.37 6.52
CA LEU A 32 8.66 -12.33 5.58
C LEU A 32 10.13 -11.94 5.79
N LYS A 33 10.58 -11.77 7.04
CA LYS A 33 12.00 -11.45 7.30
C LYS A 33 12.94 -12.53 6.78
N GLU A 34 12.60 -13.81 7.00
CA GLU A 34 13.36 -14.95 6.48
C GLU A 34 13.36 -14.96 4.94
N ALA A 35 12.24 -14.59 4.32
CA ALA A 35 12.12 -14.49 2.88
C ALA A 35 12.94 -13.33 2.29
N LEU A 36 13.09 -12.22 3.00
CA LEU A 36 13.92 -11.08 2.57
C LEU A 36 15.44 -11.36 2.63
N GLU A 37 15.85 -12.44 3.28
CA GLU A 37 17.25 -12.90 3.26
C GLU A 37 17.60 -13.66 1.97
N THR A 38 16.60 -13.94 1.13
CA THR A 38 16.79 -14.57 -0.19
C THR A 38 17.06 -13.53 -1.27
N ASP A 39 17.55 -13.96 -2.43
CA ASP A 39 17.82 -13.08 -3.59
C ASP A 39 16.55 -12.88 -4.45
N GLU A 40 15.41 -12.58 -3.80
CA GLU A 40 14.16 -12.32 -4.48
C GLU A 40 13.88 -10.81 -4.57
N ASP A 41 13.35 -10.39 -5.70
CA ASP A 41 12.89 -9.01 -5.85
C ASP A 41 11.64 -8.77 -5.01
N VAL A 42 11.61 -7.64 -4.35
CA VAL A 42 10.46 -7.18 -3.55
C VAL A 42 9.66 -6.17 -4.37
N ILE A 43 8.40 -6.45 -4.56
CA ILE A 43 7.40 -5.53 -5.13
C ILE A 43 6.51 -5.07 -3.98
N LEU A 44 6.49 -3.78 -3.72
CA LEU A 44 5.68 -3.17 -2.67
C LEU A 44 4.46 -2.49 -3.30
N HIS A 45 3.27 -2.86 -2.84
CA HIS A 45 2.01 -2.23 -3.23
C HIS A 45 1.37 -1.50 -2.06
N LEU A 46 1.07 -0.23 -2.29
CA LEU A 46 0.44 0.73 -1.38
C LEU A 46 -0.79 1.35 -2.06
N SER A 47 -1.73 1.84 -1.27
CA SER A 47 -2.87 2.63 -1.74
C SER A 47 -3.46 3.47 -0.61
N ASP A 48 -4.21 4.51 -0.97
CA ASP A 48 -5.06 5.27 -0.03
C ASP A 48 -4.31 5.67 1.25
N THR A 49 -3.18 6.36 1.07
CA THR A 49 -2.24 6.62 2.16
C THR A 49 -2.49 7.99 2.80
N PRO A 50 -3.07 8.07 4.02
CA PRO A 50 -3.23 9.35 4.69
C PRO A 50 -1.87 9.90 5.15
N SER A 51 -1.76 11.23 5.22
CA SER A 51 -0.48 11.90 5.53
C SER A 51 0.13 11.49 6.88
N SER A 52 -0.69 11.09 7.84
CA SER A 52 -0.24 10.55 9.12
C SER A 52 0.54 9.24 9.03
N ALA A 53 0.32 8.45 7.96
CA ALA A 53 0.98 7.18 7.72
C ALA A 53 2.34 7.31 7.00
N TYR A 54 2.66 8.45 6.37
CA TYR A 54 3.84 8.63 5.52
C TYR A 54 5.15 8.19 6.18
N ARG A 55 5.39 8.65 7.41
CA ARG A 55 6.62 8.30 8.12
C ARG A 55 6.79 6.79 8.31
N SER A 56 5.71 6.09 8.61
CA SER A 56 5.72 4.64 8.80
C SER A 56 5.91 3.90 7.50
N VAL A 57 5.25 4.35 6.44
CA VAL A 57 5.38 3.81 5.07
C VAL A 57 6.80 4.00 4.54
N LEU A 58 7.37 5.20 4.67
CA LEU A 58 8.75 5.48 4.23
C LEU A 58 9.78 4.64 4.99
N ARG A 59 9.60 4.42 6.29
CA ARG A 59 10.44 3.50 7.07
C ARG A 59 10.29 2.04 6.63
N LEU A 60 9.08 1.64 6.24
CA LEU A 60 8.86 0.31 5.68
C LEU A 60 9.56 0.16 4.33
N ILE A 61 9.49 1.16 3.46
CA ILE A 61 10.22 1.20 2.18
C ILE A 61 11.73 1.08 2.43
N GLU A 62 12.27 1.85 3.36
CA GLU A 62 13.70 1.79 3.74
C GLU A 62 14.11 0.39 4.26
N PHE A 63 13.24 -0.25 5.02
CA PHE A 63 13.46 -1.59 5.56
C PHE A 63 13.40 -2.68 4.48
N LEU A 64 12.36 -2.64 3.63
CA LEU A 64 12.12 -3.66 2.61
C LEU A 64 13.05 -3.52 1.41
N LYS A 65 13.53 -2.31 1.11
CA LYS A 65 14.31 -1.96 -0.09
C LYS A 65 13.70 -2.55 -1.35
N PRO A 66 12.41 -2.24 -1.63
CA PRO A 66 11.73 -2.85 -2.76
C PRO A 66 12.41 -2.49 -4.07
N ARG A 67 12.43 -3.43 -5.03
CA ARG A 67 12.85 -3.16 -6.40
C ARG A 67 11.81 -2.31 -7.12
N VAL A 68 10.52 -2.58 -6.87
CA VAL A 68 9.41 -1.86 -7.48
C VAL A 68 8.46 -1.38 -6.40
N ILE A 69 8.06 -0.11 -6.48
CA ILE A 69 6.99 0.47 -5.65
C ILE A 69 5.80 0.75 -6.57
N ILE A 70 4.62 0.35 -6.13
CA ILE A 70 3.36 0.60 -6.81
C ILE A 70 2.42 1.28 -5.81
N HIS A 71 1.87 2.43 -6.17
CA HIS A 71 0.84 3.12 -5.39
C HIS A 71 -0.41 3.27 -6.25
N THR A 72 -1.50 2.65 -5.84
CA THR A 72 -2.74 2.64 -6.61
C THR A 72 -3.73 3.73 -6.18
N GLY A 73 -3.20 4.95 -5.96
CA GLY A 73 -3.99 6.16 -5.83
C GLY A 73 -4.26 6.63 -4.40
N ASP A 74 -4.78 7.85 -4.34
CA ASP A 74 -5.08 8.57 -3.12
C ASP A 74 -3.86 8.73 -2.22
N LEU A 75 -2.83 9.46 -2.76
CA LEU A 75 -1.55 9.66 -2.10
C LEU A 75 -1.67 10.42 -0.77
N ALA A 76 -2.71 11.22 -0.59
CA ALA A 76 -3.02 11.97 0.62
C ALA A 76 -4.50 11.76 0.98
N ASP A 77 -4.86 10.54 1.39
CA ASP A 77 -6.25 10.10 1.53
C ASP A 77 -7.02 10.73 2.71
N ASP A 78 -6.35 11.47 3.57
CA ASP A 78 -6.96 12.39 4.54
C ASP A 78 -7.47 13.69 3.91
N ILE A 79 -7.20 13.93 2.61
CA ILE A 79 -7.63 15.09 1.86
C ILE A 79 -8.57 14.64 0.73
N LYS A 80 -9.87 14.87 0.92
CA LYS A 80 -10.92 14.38 0.01
C LYS A 80 -11.20 15.39 -1.10
N LEU A 81 -10.29 15.48 -2.11
CA LEU A 81 -10.37 16.48 -3.18
C LEU A 81 -11.61 16.35 -4.04
N GLU A 82 -12.12 15.15 -4.28
CA GLU A 82 -13.37 14.96 -5.02
C GLU A 82 -14.55 15.68 -4.33
N LEU A 83 -14.55 15.70 -2.97
CA LEU A 83 -15.57 16.35 -2.17
C LEU A 83 -15.25 17.84 -1.89
N PHE A 84 -13.97 18.17 -1.77
CA PHE A 84 -13.47 19.49 -1.37
C PHE A 84 -12.33 19.96 -2.29
N PRO A 85 -12.63 20.38 -3.55
CA PRO A 85 -11.60 20.79 -4.52
C PRO A 85 -10.74 21.98 -4.07
N ASP A 86 -11.26 22.82 -3.17
CA ASP A 86 -10.54 23.98 -2.62
C ASP A 86 -9.34 23.57 -1.74
N LEU A 87 -9.23 22.29 -1.36
CA LEU A 87 -8.10 21.76 -0.60
C LEU A 87 -6.89 21.40 -1.47
N SER A 88 -6.89 21.75 -2.76
CA SER A 88 -5.81 21.45 -3.71
C SER A 88 -4.43 21.93 -3.25
N PHE A 89 -4.35 23.09 -2.58
CA PHE A 89 -3.10 23.58 -2.00
C PHE A 89 -2.58 22.66 -0.89
N LEU A 90 -3.47 22.23 0.01
CA LEU A 90 -3.12 21.32 1.11
C LEU A 90 -2.69 19.94 0.58
N TYR A 91 -3.38 19.44 -0.46
CA TYR A 91 -2.98 18.22 -1.14
C TYR A 91 -1.56 18.33 -1.70
N ASN A 92 -1.24 19.42 -2.40
CA ASN A 92 0.10 19.66 -2.92
C ASN A 92 1.17 19.61 -1.81
N GLU A 93 0.92 20.28 -0.69
CA GLU A 93 1.83 20.30 0.47
C GLU A 93 2.06 18.91 1.11
N LYS A 94 1.17 17.95 0.88
CA LYS A 94 1.24 16.60 1.46
C LYS A 94 1.70 15.56 0.42
N ALA A 95 1.00 15.45 -0.71
CA ALA A 95 1.22 14.40 -1.68
C ALA A 95 2.56 14.54 -2.42
N VAL A 96 2.92 15.76 -2.84
CA VAL A 96 4.18 15.98 -3.58
C VAL A 96 5.42 15.65 -2.75
N PRO A 97 5.58 16.12 -1.50
CA PRO A 97 6.71 15.69 -0.67
C PRO A 97 6.74 14.17 -0.45
N PHE A 98 5.60 13.51 -0.27
CA PHE A 98 5.54 12.06 -0.10
C PHE A 98 6.01 11.33 -1.37
N LEU A 99 5.54 11.76 -2.55
CA LEU A 99 6.02 11.26 -3.85
C LEU A 99 7.55 11.38 -3.96
N LEU A 100 8.09 12.58 -3.69
CA LEU A 100 9.53 12.83 -3.79
C LEU A 100 10.35 12.04 -2.75
N GLU A 101 9.81 11.80 -1.56
CA GLU A 101 10.47 10.93 -0.57
C GLU A 101 10.48 9.45 -1.02
N MET A 102 9.41 8.94 -1.64
CA MET A 102 9.42 7.60 -2.27
C MET A 102 10.48 7.52 -3.37
N GLU A 103 10.67 8.57 -4.15
CA GLU A 103 11.68 8.64 -5.21
C GLU A 103 13.13 8.60 -4.71
N LYS A 104 13.39 8.96 -3.46
CA LYS A 104 14.72 8.83 -2.84
C LYS A 104 15.05 7.40 -2.44
N SER A 105 14.08 6.49 -2.47
CA SER A 105 14.32 5.07 -2.18
C SER A 105 15.24 4.41 -3.19
N THR A 106 15.69 3.20 -2.87
CA THR A 106 16.52 2.38 -3.77
C THR A 106 15.71 1.63 -4.85
N ALA A 107 14.39 1.82 -4.91
CA ALA A 107 13.55 1.18 -5.91
C ALA A 107 14.01 1.55 -7.33
N GLU A 108 14.06 0.58 -8.22
CA GLU A 108 14.40 0.81 -9.64
C GLU A 108 13.25 1.48 -10.40
N GLU A 109 12.02 1.08 -10.05
CA GLU A 109 10.80 1.58 -10.71
C GLU A 109 9.74 1.97 -9.67
N ILE A 110 9.03 3.06 -9.94
CA ILE A 110 7.91 3.53 -9.12
C ILE A 110 6.75 3.83 -10.08
N TYR A 111 5.62 3.19 -9.82
CA TYR A 111 4.38 3.39 -10.57
C TYR A 111 3.32 3.97 -9.66
N ILE A 112 2.59 4.96 -10.18
CA ILE A 112 1.48 5.59 -9.47
C ILE A 112 0.29 5.63 -10.41
N VAL A 113 -0.82 5.04 -9.97
CA VAL A 113 -2.14 5.22 -10.59
C VAL A 113 -2.86 6.28 -9.78
N PRO A 114 -3.17 7.47 -10.29
CA PRO A 114 -3.90 8.49 -9.55
C PRO A 114 -5.30 8.01 -9.16
N GLY A 115 -5.70 8.25 -7.91
CA GLY A 115 -7.05 7.98 -7.43
C GLY A 115 -8.00 9.17 -7.62
N ASN A 116 -9.25 9.02 -7.16
CA ASN A 116 -10.27 10.08 -7.28
C ASN A 116 -9.99 11.30 -6.39
N HIS A 117 -9.14 11.17 -5.38
CA HIS A 117 -8.69 12.27 -4.53
C HIS A 117 -7.29 12.79 -4.92
N ASP A 118 -6.75 12.36 -6.05
CA ASP A 118 -5.45 12.84 -6.54
C ASP A 118 -5.61 13.89 -7.64
N LEU A 119 -4.61 14.75 -7.79
CA LEU A 119 -4.46 15.69 -8.91
C LEU A 119 -3.42 15.12 -9.88
N ALA A 120 -3.87 14.30 -10.85
CA ALA A 120 -2.99 13.60 -11.79
C ALA A 120 -1.98 14.53 -12.46
N GLY A 121 -2.42 15.68 -13.01
CA GLY A 121 -1.55 16.66 -13.65
C GLY A 121 -0.49 17.24 -12.71
N LEU A 122 -0.81 17.42 -11.42
CA LEU A 122 0.16 17.87 -10.42
C LEU A 122 1.21 16.77 -10.12
N LEU A 123 0.76 15.51 -10.04
CA LEU A 123 1.67 14.38 -9.84
C LEU A 123 2.59 14.19 -11.05
N GLU A 124 2.07 14.32 -12.27
CA GLU A 124 2.87 14.28 -13.51
C GLU A 124 3.94 15.38 -13.55
N GLU A 125 3.58 16.60 -13.16
CA GLU A 125 4.51 17.74 -13.12
C GLU A 125 5.58 17.56 -12.03
N ALA A 126 5.21 17.02 -10.88
CA ALA A 126 6.11 16.85 -9.73
C ALA A 126 7.01 15.61 -9.84
N ALA A 127 6.59 14.58 -10.58
CA ALA A 127 7.32 13.33 -10.69
C ALA A 127 8.67 13.50 -11.38
N GLY A 128 9.75 13.10 -10.68
CA GLY A 128 11.10 13.10 -11.24
C GLY A 128 11.42 11.80 -11.97
N ARG A 129 11.11 10.66 -11.34
CA ARG A 129 11.34 9.31 -11.88
C ARG A 129 10.17 8.34 -11.74
N SER A 130 9.14 8.73 -11.01
CA SER A 130 7.91 7.95 -10.92
C SER A 130 7.14 8.00 -12.23
N ARG A 131 6.52 6.89 -12.59
CA ARG A 131 5.65 6.80 -13.76
C ARG A 131 4.21 6.94 -13.31
N ILE A 132 3.57 8.03 -13.69
CA ILE A 132 2.13 8.22 -13.48
C ILE A 132 1.42 7.50 -14.63
N VAL A 133 0.59 6.53 -14.31
CA VAL A 133 -0.04 5.64 -15.30
C VAL A 133 -1.56 5.61 -15.10
N PRO A 134 -2.36 5.45 -16.16
CA PRO A 134 -3.82 5.36 -16.03
C PRO A 134 -4.28 4.03 -15.44
N ASP A 135 -5.55 3.99 -14.99
CA ASP A 135 -6.24 2.76 -14.64
C ASP A 135 -6.20 1.73 -15.78
N GLY A 136 -6.18 0.45 -15.43
CA GLY A 136 -6.10 -0.65 -16.39
C GLY A 136 -4.71 -0.88 -16.98
N THR A 137 -3.69 -0.15 -16.52
CA THR A 137 -2.31 -0.36 -16.97
C THR A 137 -1.81 -1.76 -16.59
N VAL A 138 -1.16 -2.43 -17.54
CA VAL A 138 -0.43 -3.67 -17.28
C VAL A 138 1.08 -3.39 -17.35
N ILE A 139 1.80 -3.76 -16.31
CA ILE A 139 3.27 -3.70 -16.27
C ILE A 139 3.86 -5.10 -16.22
N GLU A 140 5.07 -5.25 -16.72
CA GLU A 140 5.84 -6.49 -16.64
C GLU A 140 7.02 -6.29 -15.69
N ILE A 141 7.07 -7.10 -14.63
CA ILE A 141 8.16 -7.12 -13.66
C ILE A 141 8.77 -8.51 -13.73
N ARG A 142 9.91 -8.66 -14.42
CA ARG A 142 10.47 -9.98 -14.78
C ARG A 142 9.40 -10.86 -15.48
N ASP A 143 9.04 -11.98 -14.87
CA ASP A 143 8.09 -12.95 -15.43
C ASP A 143 6.64 -12.71 -14.92
N LEU A 144 6.38 -11.60 -14.20
CA LEU A 144 5.08 -11.27 -13.66
C LEU A 144 4.40 -10.19 -14.49
N LYS A 145 3.16 -10.46 -14.88
CA LYS A 145 2.25 -9.44 -15.42
C LYS A 145 1.38 -8.92 -14.27
N VAL A 146 1.44 -7.63 -14.05
CA VAL A 146 0.73 -6.97 -12.94
C VAL A 146 -0.21 -5.92 -13.49
N GLY A 147 -1.49 -6.06 -13.23
CA GLY A 147 -2.53 -5.10 -13.56
C GLY A 147 -2.67 -4.07 -12.46
N LEU A 148 -2.82 -2.81 -12.83
CA LEU A 148 -2.89 -1.67 -11.92
C LEU A 148 -4.16 -0.87 -12.18
N ALA A 149 -4.93 -0.60 -11.13
CA ALA A 149 -6.03 0.35 -11.16
C ALA A 149 -6.24 0.94 -9.76
N HIS A 150 -6.88 2.12 -9.68
CA HIS A 150 -7.37 2.63 -8.42
C HIS A 150 -8.64 1.89 -7.98
N CYS A 151 -9.61 1.75 -8.86
CA CYS A 151 -10.85 1.02 -8.61
C CYS A 151 -10.79 -0.43 -9.13
N GLN A 152 -11.49 -1.35 -8.45
CA GLN A 152 -11.51 -2.76 -8.81
C GLN A 152 -12.13 -3.01 -10.20
N GLU A 153 -13.13 -2.23 -10.60
CA GLU A 153 -13.84 -2.34 -11.87
C GLU A 153 -12.97 -2.01 -13.09
N ASP A 154 -11.88 -1.26 -12.90
CA ASP A 154 -10.96 -0.85 -13.96
C ASP A 154 -9.77 -1.81 -14.12
N LEU A 155 -9.75 -2.91 -13.36
CA LEU A 155 -8.67 -3.89 -13.42
C LEU A 155 -8.63 -4.66 -14.74
N PRO A 156 -7.44 -4.81 -15.34
CA PRO A 156 -7.29 -5.56 -16.58
C PRO A 156 -7.43 -7.08 -16.36
N PRO A 157 -7.93 -7.83 -17.34
CA PRO A 157 -7.97 -9.29 -17.29
C PRO A 157 -6.61 -9.92 -17.62
N ALA A 158 -6.48 -11.21 -17.33
CA ALA A 158 -5.38 -12.06 -17.80
C ALA A 158 -3.98 -11.65 -17.35
N VAL A 159 -3.83 -11.27 -16.09
CA VAL A 159 -2.57 -10.95 -15.42
C VAL A 159 -2.31 -11.91 -14.25
N ASP A 160 -1.05 -11.95 -13.79
CA ASP A 160 -0.67 -12.77 -12.62
C ASP A 160 -1.21 -12.16 -11.32
N TYR A 161 -1.16 -10.82 -11.18
CA TYR A 161 -1.71 -10.08 -10.06
C TYR A 161 -2.44 -8.83 -10.53
N ASN A 162 -3.55 -8.54 -9.88
CA ASN A 162 -4.27 -7.28 -9.98
C ASN A 162 -4.13 -6.50 -8.68
N LEU A 163 -3.69 -5.24 -8.75
CA LEU A 163 -3.45 -4.36 -7.62
C LEU A 163 -4.38 -3.15 -7.70
N TYR A 164 -5.13 -2.90 -6.63
CA TYR A 164 -6.10 -1.81 -6.56
C TYR A 164 -6.24 -1.23 -5.15
N GLY A 165 -7.02 -0.16 -4.98
CA GLY A 165 -7.31 0.51 -3.72
C GLY A 165 -8.78 0.92 -3.57
N HIS A 166 -9.02 2.21 -3.34
CA HIS A 166 -10.28 2.92 -3.30
C HIS A 166 -11.21 2.59 -2.13
N ASN A 167 -11.43 1.32 -1.80
CA ASN A 167 -12.31 0.92 -0.71
C ASN A 167 -11.76 -0.28 0.07
N LEU A 168 -12.35 -0.53 1.27
CA LEU A 168 -11.92 -1.61 2.16
C LEU A 168 -12.53 -2.98 1.82
N ASP A 169 -13.48 -3.03 0.88
CA ASP A 169 -14.17 -4.27 0.53
C ASP A 169 -13.23 -5.22 -0.21
N CYS A 170 -13.30 -6.49 0.16
CA CYS A 170 -12.60 -7.53 -0.58
C CYS A 170 -13.39 -7.91 -1.84
N PRO A 171 -12.72 -8.38 -2.91
CA PRO A 171 -13.41 -8.89 -4.08
C PRO A 171 -14.42 -9.97 -3.71
N ALA A 172 -15.61 -9.91 -4.27
CA ALA A 172 -16.65 -10.91 -4.02
C ALA A 172 -16.28 -12.32 -4.55
N ASP A 173 -15.35 -12.39 -5.51
CA ASP A 173 -14.86 -13.63 -6.12
C ASP A 173 -13.78 -14.35 -5.30
N GLY A 174 -13.23 -13.68 -4.27
CA GLY A 174 -12.18 -14.23 -3.41
C GLY A 174 -10.90 -14.62 -4.17
N ASN A 175 -10.65 -14.03 -5.35
CA ASN A 175 -9.47 -14.32 -6.15
C ASN A 175 -8.20 -13.91 -5.40
N PRO A 176 -7.31 -14.86 -5.01
CA PRO A 176 -6.11 -14.55 -4.23
C PRO A 176 -5.08 -13.70 -5.00
N CYS A 177 -5.24 -13.58 -6.31
CA CYS A 177 -4.38 -12.77 -7.16
C CYS A 177 -4.87 -11.32 -7.31
N THR A 178 -6.01 -10.95 -6.73
CA THR A 178 -6.54 -9.58 -6.69
C THR A 178 -6.28 -8.98 -5.30
N LEU A 179 -5.35 -8.03 -5.22
CA LEU A 179 -4.81 -7.53 -3.97
C LEU A 179 -5.26 -6.08 -3.72
N ASN A 180 -5.98 -5.89 -2.61
CA ASN A 180 -6.46 -4.60 -2.17
C ASN A 180 -5.40 -3.87 -1.33
N GLY A 181 -4.82 -2.79 -1.86
CA GLY A 181 -3.82 -1.95 -1.21
C GLY A 181 -4.39 -1.03 -0.13
N CYS A 182 -5.69 -0.72 -0.19
CA CYS A 182 -6.36 0.06 0.85
C CYS A 182 -6.52 -0.76 2.14
N SER A 183 -6.85 -2.04 2.05
CA SER A 183 -7.05 -2.90 3.23
C SER A 183 -5.73 -3.34 3.88
N LYS A 184 -4.69 -3.60 3.08
CA LYS A 184 -3.36 -4.07 3.52
C LYS A 184 -2.26 -3.55 2.61
N ILE A 185 -1.09 -3.33 3.16
CA ILE A 185 0.13 -3.19 2.38
C ILE A 185 0.49 -4.57 1.83
N ASN A 186 0.62 -4.70 0.51
CA ASN A 186 0.95 -5.97 -0.12
C ASN A 186 2.43 -6.00 -0.52
N ILE A 187 3.08 -7.12 -0.25
CA ILE A 187 4.50 -7.37 -0.57
C ILE A 187 4.54 -8.65 -1.38
N ILE A 188 4.94 -8.55 -2.64
CA ILE A 188 5.03 -9.67 -3.57
C ILE A 188 6.50 -9.96 -3.80
N LEU A 189 6.90 -11.22 -3.69
CA LEU A 189 8.26 -11.66 -3.98
C LEU A 189 8.31 -12.32 -5.35
N SER A 190 9.30 -11.98 -6.15
CA SER A 190 9.57 -12.57 -7.46
C SER A 190 10.96 -13.20 -7.47
N PRO A 191 11.12 -14.46 -7.94
CA PRO A 191 10.18 -15.22 -8.77
C PRO A 191 9.22 -16.14 -8.00
N SER A 192 9.33 -16.26 -6.66
CA SER A 192 8.54 -17.26 -5.91
C SER A 192 7.02 -17.02 -5.94
N LYS A 193 6.58 -15.85 -6.36
CA LYS A 193 5.16 -15.40 -6.37
C LYS A 193 4.49 -15.42 -4.98
N ARG A 194 5.29 -15.40 -3.90
CA ARG A 194 4.76 -15.34 -2.55
C ARG A 194 4.22 -13.95 -2.25
N VAL A 195 3.06 -13.87 -1.61
CA VAL A 195 2.42 -12.62 -1.20
C VAL A 195 2.38 -12.55 0.32
N TYR A 196 2.86 -11.45 0.86
CA TYR A 196 2.74 -11.10 2.27
C TYR A 196 1.88 -9.84 2.40
N GLN A 197 1.01 -9.85 3.40
CA GLN A 197 0.14 -8.72 3.69
C GLN A 197 0.41 -8.21 5.10
N VAL A 198 0.76 -6.93 5.20
CA VAL A 198 1.02 -6.28 6.48
C VAL A 198 0.02 -5.16 6.74
N PRO A 199 -0.39 -4.94 8.00
CA PRO A 199 -1.34 -3.89 8.30
C PRO A 199 -0.70 -2.50 8.14
N TYR A 200 -1.51 -1.52 7.77
CA TYR A 200 -1.16 -0.11 7.94
C TYR A 200 -1.02 0.27 9.42
N PRO A 201 -0.40 1.42 9.73
CA PRO A 201 -0.36 1.96 11.10
C PRO A 201 -1.74 2.02 11.75
N VAL A 202 -1.77 1.88 13.09
CA VAL A 202 -3.03 2.06 13.84
C VAL A 202 -3.55 3.48 13.61
N GLY A 203 -4.85 3.60 13.38
CA GLY A 203 -5.50 4.89 13.11
C GLY A 203 -5.65 5.24 11.63
N THR A 204 -4.97 4.52 10.72
CA THR A 204 -5.00 4.84 9.28
C THR A 204 -6.43 4.92 8.73
N ASN A 205 -7.32 3.99 9.08
CA ASN A 205 -8.69 4.00 8.56
C ASN A 205 -9.54 5.14 9.13
N GLN A 206 -9.26 5.59 10.35
CA GLN A 206 -9.90 6.78 10.92
C GLN A 206 -9.47 8.05 10.18
N GLU A 207 -8.19 8.16 9.86
CA GLU A 207 -7.64 9.30 9.10
C GLU A 207 -8.16 9.33 7.64
N ARG A 208 -8.41 8.17 7.05
CA ARG A 208 -9.05 8.01 5.73
C ARG A 208 -10.53 8.40 5.75
N GLN A 209 -11.11 8.64 6.93
CA GLN A 209 -12.52 8.96 7.12
C GLN A 209 -13.49 7.85 6.64
N TYR A 210 -13.06 6.58 6.64
CA TYR A 210 -13.94 5.46 6.37
C TYR A 210 -14.86 5.20 7.55
N ASN A 211 -16.15 5.00 7.26
CA ASN A 211 -17.12 4.58 8.26
C ASN A 211 -16.77 3.16 8.75
N PRO A 212 -16.49 2.96 10.06
CA PRO A 212 -16.10 1.65 10.59
C PRO A 212 -17.23 0.60 10.50
N LEU A 213 -18.48 1.02 10.24
CA LEU A 213 -19.62 0.09 10.18
C LEU A 213 -19.86 -0.47 8.78
N ASN A 214 -19.46 0.23 7.72
CA ASN A 214 -19.74 -0.19 6.33
C ASN A 214 -18.57 0.01 5.37
N GLY A 215 -17.39 0.40 5.86
CA GLY A 215 -16.19 0.56 5.03
C GLY A 215 -16.26 1.66 3.96
N ARG A 216 -17.33 2.46 3.95
CA ARG A 216 -17.53 3.54 2.98
C ARG A 216 -17.12 4.89 3.56
N LEU A 217 -16.82 5.84 2.68
CA LEU A 217 -16.58 7.23 3.04
C LEU A 217 -17.73 7.80 3.88
N LEU A 218 -17.40 8.61 4.88
CA LEU A 218 -18.38 9.36 5.70
C LEU A 218 -18.92 10.52 4.89
#